data_3bcb294ab321e9c018149039c2c12865
#
_entry.id   3bcb294ab321e9c018149039c2c12865
#
_cell.length_a   1.000
_cell.length_b   1.000
_cell.length_c   1.000
_cell.angle_alpha   90.00
_cell.angle_beta   90.00
_cell.angle_gamma   90.00
#
_symmetry.space_group_name_H-M   'P 1'
#
loop_
_entity.id
_entity.type
_entity.pdbx_description
1 polymer ?
#
loop_
_entity_poly.entity_id
_entity_poly.type
_entity_poly.pdbx_seq_one_letter_code
_entity_poly.pdbx_strand_id
1 'polypeptide(L)'
;MSDAFVKIDLHGLTQEEAIKVIDRALASAGPTTYQLQLIHGYNRGTKLRTMIYDEYKYEPKIKRIIPGDNPGITVMVLKELY
;
A
#
# COMPACT_ATOMS: atom_id res chain seq x y z
N MET A 1 -9.08 -3.23 -17.75
CA MET A 1 -8.15 -2.11 -17.74
C MET A 1 -7.55 -1.97 -16.37
N SER A 2 -6.24 -1.97 -16.24
CA SER A 2 -5.63 -1.79 -14.93
C SER A 2 -5.42 -0.30 -14.66
N ASP A 3 -5.71 0.10 -13.43
CA ASP A 3 -5.54 1.48 -13.03
C ASP A 3 -4.09 1.75 -12.68
N ALA A 4 -3.62 2.96 -13.00
CA ALA A 4 -2.28 3.40 -12.64
C ALA A 4 -2.17 3.62 -11.12
N PHE A 5 -3.26 4.08 -10.50
CA PHE A 5 -3.33 4.37 -9.06
C PHE A 5 -4.47 3.56 -8.46
N VAL A 6 -4.13 2.59 -7.62
CA VAL A 6 -5.12 1.68 -7.03
C VAL A 6 -5.30 2.04 -5.57
N LYS A 7 -6.54 2.28 -5.17
CA LYS A 7 -6.88 2.56 -3.76
C LYS A 7 -7.32 1.26 -3.09
N ILE A 8 -6.73 1.00 -1.92
CA ILE A 8 -7.01 -0.21 -1.15
C ILE A 8 -7.38 0.19 0.27
N ASP A 9 -8.60 -0.13 0.66
CA ASP A 9 -9.10 0.22 1.99
C ASP A 9 -8.74 -0.88 2.97
N LEU A 10 -7.90 -0.55 3.94
CA LEU A 10 -7.43 -1.47 4.96
C LEU A 10 -7.99 -1.14 6.35
N HIS A 11 -8.79 -0.08 6.48
CA HIS A 11 -9.25 0.34 7.79
C HIS A 11 -10.06 -0.78 8.46
N GLY A 12 -9.85 -0.96 9.75
CA GLY A 12 -10.55 -2.00 10.51
C GLY A 12 -10.02 -3.41 10.35
N LEU A 13 -9.07 -3.65 9.46
CA LEU A 13 -8.46 -4.97 9.28
C LEU A 13 -7.39 -5.21 10.34
N THR A 14 -7.18 -6.49 10.68
CA THR A 14 -6.00 -6.88 11.45
C THR A 14 -4.76 -6.78 10.57
N GLN A 15 -3.59 -6.83 11.20
CA GLN A 15 -2.33 -6.82 10.42
C GLN A 15 -2.26 -8.01 9.47
N GLU A 16 -2.67 -9.20 9.92
CA GLU A 16 -2.66 -10.39 9.06
C GLU A 16 -3.60 -10.24 7.87
N GLU A 17 -4.79 -9.71 8.10
CA GLU A 17 -5.76 -9.50 7.02
C GLU A 17 -5.24 -8.46 6.03
N ALA A 18 -4.63 -7.39 6.54
CA ALA A 18 -4.07 -6.34 5.69
C ALA A 18 -2.94 -6.88 4.83
N ILE A 19 -2.06 -7.71 5.39
CA ILE A 19 -0.97 -8.32 4.64
C ILE A 19 -1.52 -9.16 3.48
N LYS A 20 -2.55 -9.95 3.73
CA LYS A 20 -3.15 -10.77 2.68
C LYS A 20 -3.72 -9.91 1.54
N VAL A 21 -4.37 -8.81 1.90
CA VAL A 21 -4.94 -7.90 0.91
C VAL A 21 -3.84 -7.22 0.10
N ILE A 22 -2.80 -6.75 0.78
CA ILE A 22 -1.67 -6.08 0.12
C ILE A 22 -0.93 -7.05 -0.79
N ASP A 23 -0.64 -8.25 -0.31
CA ASP A 23 0.08 -9.26 -1.11
C ASP A 23 -0.69 -9.62 -2.37
N ARG A 24 -2.01 -9.73 -2.26
CA ARG A 24 -2.86 -10.00 -3.42
C ARG A 24 -2.81 -8.85 -4.41
N ALA A 25 -2.85 -7.61 -3.91
CA ALA A 25 -2.78 -6.43 -4.76
C ALA A 25 -1.43 -6.33 -5.48
N LEU A 26 -0.34 -6.63 -4.77
CA LEU A 26 0.99 -6.65 -5.38
C LEU A 26 1.10 -7.73 -6.46
N ALA A 27 0.55 -8.91 -6.19
CA ALA A 27 0.56 -10.00 -7.16
C ALA A 27 -0.25 -9.67 -8.40
N SER A 28 -1.32 -8.88 -8.24
CA SER A 28 -2.19 -8.49 -9.35
C SER A 28 -1.70 -7.25 -10.10
N ALA A 29 -0.73 -6.53 -9.54
CA ALA A 29 -0.22 -5.30 -10.14
C ALA A 29 0.48 -5.62 -11.46
N GLY A 30 0.01 -4.98 -12.52
CA GLY A 30 0.57 -5.16 -13.84
C GLY A 30 1.53 -4.05 -14.22
N PRO A 31 2.00 -4.05 -15.48
CA PRO A 31 2.98 -3.04 -15.94
C PRO A 31 2.46 -1.61 -15.95
N THR A 32 1.16 -1.42 -15.87
CA THR A 32 0.55 -0.08 -15.85
C THR A 32 0.18 0.41 -14.45
N THR A 33 0.38 -0.40 -13.41
CA THR A 33 0.10 -0.01 -12.03
C THR A 33 1.31 0.70 -11.45
N TYR A 34 1.15 1.98 -11.12
CA TYR A 34 2.24 2.80 -10.59
C TYR A 34 2.24 2.91 -9.08
N GLN A 35 1.06 2.98 -8.46
CA GLN A 35 0.94 3.18 -7.02
C GLN A 35 -0.19 2.38 -6.43
N LEU A 36 0.03 1.89 -5.21
CA LEU A 36 -1.04 1.35 -4.36
C LEU A 36 -1.23 2.35 -3.20
N GLN A 37 -2.43 2.91 -3.09
CA GLN A 37 -2.77 3.86 -2.03
C GLN A 37 -3.50 3.11 -0.94
N LEU A 38 -2.82 2.89 0.18
CA LEU A 38 -3.31 2.07 1.28
C LEU A 38 -3.98 2.95 2.34
N ILE A 39 -5.28 2.81 2.48
CA ILE A 39 -6.09 3.61 3.40
C ILE A 39 -6.24 2.84 4.71
N HIS A 40 -5.43 3.17 5.71
CA HIS A 40 -5.43 2.49 7.00
C HIS A 40 -6.14 3.27 8.10
N GLY A 41 -6.41 4.55 7.89
CA GLY A 41 -7.11 5.40 8.85
C GLY A 41 -6.16 6.09 9.82
N TYR A 42 -6.72 7.04 10.61
CA TYR A 42 -5.94 7.88 11.52
C TYR A 42 -5.74 7.23 12.89
N ASN A 43 -6.86 6.96 13.57
CA ASN A 43 -6.82 6.67 15.01
C ASN A 43 -6.29 5.28 15.33
N ARG A 44 -6.69 4.31 14.54
CA ARG A 44 -6.28 2.92 14.71
C ARG A 44 -5.37 2.44 13.60
N GLY A 45 -5.02 3.35 12.69
CA GLY A 45 -4.21 3.03 11.52
C GLY A 45 -2.72 3.02 11.79
N THR A 46 -2.26 3.46 12.97
CA THR A 46 -0.83 3.54 13.29
C THR A 46 -0.15 2.17 13.22
N LYS A 47 -0.81 1.14 13.75
CA LYS A 47 -0.26 -0.22 13.71
C LYS A 47 -0.16 -0.73 12.29
N LEU A 48 -1.18 -0.47 11.47
CA LEU A 48 -1.15 -0.87 10.06
C LEU A 48 -0.09 -0.10 9.30
N ARG A 49 0.04 1.20 9.56
CA ARG A 49 1.08 2.02 8.92
C ARG A 49 2.48 1.49 9.26
N THR A 50 2.74 1.23 10.52
CA THR A 50 4.03 0.69 10.96
C THR A 50 4.30 -0.67 10.31
N MET A 51 3.30 -1.54 10.29
CA MET A 51 3.41 -2.84 9.66
C MET A 51 3.77 -2.72 8.18
N ILE A 52 3.13 -1.79 7.46
CA ILE A 52 3.40 -1.59 6.04
C ILE A 52 4.88 -1.25 5.82
N TYR A 53 5.43 -0.32 6.58
CA TYR A 53 6.84 0.02 6.45
C TYR A 53 7.74 -1.15 6.83
N ASP A 54 7.44 -1.85 7.91
CA ASP A 54 8.28 -2.93 8.40
C ASP A 54 8.26 -4.16 7.48
N GLU A 55 7.08 -4.54 7.02
CA GLU A 55 6.92 -5.76 6.23
C GLU A 55 7.37 -5.61 4.78
N TYR A 56 7.26 -4.40 4.23
CA TYR A 56 7.44 -4.21 2.79
C TYR A 56 8.67 -3.38 2.41
N LYS A 57 9.48 -2.98 3.36
CA LYS A 57 10.64 -2.11 3.06
C LYS A 57 11.67 -2.76 2.15
N TYR A 58 11.72 -4.08 2.10
CA TYR A 58 12.66 -4.81 1.24
C TYR A 58 11.97 -5.53 0.07
N GLU A 59 10.70 -5.24 -0.19
CA GLU A 59 9.96 -5.88 -1.28
C GLU A 59 10.45 -5.36 -2.63
N PRO A 60 11.00 -6.23 -3.50
CA PRO A 60 11.58 -5.78 -4.79
C PRO A 60 10.59 -5.07 -5.71
N LYS A 61 9.30 -5.40 -5.62
CA LYS A 61 8.27 -4.76 -6.45
C LYS A 61 7.99 -3.33 -6.06
N ILE A 62 8.38 -2.92 -4.86
CA ILE A 62 8.09 -1.60 -4.33
C ILE A 62 9.33 -0.74 -4.41
N LYS A 63 9.24 0.38 -5.13
CA LYS A 63 10.35 1.32 -5.25
C LYS A 63 10.55 2.10 -3.97
N ARG A 64 9.46 2.53 -3.36
CA ARG A 64 9.49 3.26 -2.09
C ARG A 64 8.12 3.31 -1.47
N ILE A 65 8.07 3.60 -0.19
CA ILE A 65 6.84 3.75 0.59
C ILE A 65 6.84 5.17 1.13
N ILE A 66 5.79 5.93 0.86
CA ILE A 66 5.72 7.35 1.24
C ILE A 66 4.36 7.64 1.87
N PRO A 67 4.26 8.73 2.66
CA PRO A 67 2.96 9.18 3.16
C PRO A 67 2.05 9.58 2.00
N GLY A 68 0.75 9.38 2.18
CA GLY A 68 -0.24 9.82 1.20
C GLY A 68 -0.69 11.25 1.44
N ASP A 69 -1.86 11.60 0.87
CA ASP A 69 -2.41 12.94 0.96
C ASP A 69 -2.78 13.35 2.39
N ASN A 70 -3.03 12.37 3.25
CA ASN A 70 -3.33 12.64 4.65
C ASN A 70 -2.74 11.52 5.50
N PRO A 71 -2.66 11.70 6.84
CA PRO A 71 -2.03 10.70 7.72
C PRO A 71 -2.70 9.34 7.76
N GLY A 72 -3.92 9.22 7.24
CA GLY A 72 -4.62 7.94 7.16
C GLY A 72 -4.29 7.12 5.93
N ILE A 73 -3.37 7.59 5.07
CA ILE A 73 -3.02 6.92 3.82
C ILE A 73 -1.51 6.77 3.70
N THR A 74 -1.06 5.59 3.30
CA THR A 74 0.33 5.33 2.95
C THR A 74 0.39 4.82 1.52
N VAL A 75 1.34 5.29 0.74
CA VAL A 75 1.44 4.97 -0.68
C VAL A 75 2.66 4.09 -0.94
N MET A 76 2.43 2.97 -1.64
CA MET A 76 3.50 2.15 -2.19
C MET A 76 3.71 2.56 -3.64
N VAL A 77 4.90 3.08 -3.95
CA VAL A 77 5.27 3.45 -5.32
C VAL A 77 5.90 2.24 -5.97
N LEU A 78 5.25 1.72 -7.02
CA LEU A 78 5.72 0.54 -7.73
C LEU A 78 6.55 0.91 -8.95
N LYS A 79 6.24 2.04 -9.57
CA LYS A 79 6.97 2.52 -10.75
C LYS A 79 7.10 4.02 -10.69
N GLU A 80 8.23 4.52 -11.14
CA GLU A 80 8.39 5.95 -11.32
C GLU A 80 7.79 6.35 -12.68
N LEU A 81 7.30 7.58 -12.74
CA LEU A 81 6.65 8.08 -13.96
C LEU A 81 7.66 8.56 -15.02
N TYR A 82 8.92 8.49 -14.70
CA TYR A 82 9.97 8.95 -15.62
C TYR A 82 11.25 8.16 -15.38
#